data_fc9e23d279bf183a6d2cb3e233753026
#
_entry.id   fc9e23d279bf183a6d2cb3e233753026
#
_cell.length_a   1.000
_cell.length_b   1.000
_cell.length_c   1.000
_cell.angle_alpha   90.00
_cell.angle_beta   90.00
_cell.angle_gamma   90.00
#
_symmetry.space_group_name_H-M   'P 1'
#
loop_
_entity.id
_entity.type
_entity.pdbx_description
1 polymer ?
#
loop_
_entity_poly.entity_id
_entity_poly.type
_entity_poly.pdbx_seq_one_letter_code
_entity_poly.pdbx_strand_id
1 'polypeptide(L)'
;MAATSLFAKSLLMGTALALAGCASQNPESRVTRFHLGQPIAPGELAVEPRDPTLSKDLEFQAYARIVQAEFGRLGFGAAPDLTRSELVAVTEVSRSYRPTGQSSGSSMSIGLGGSSGGGGWHGGGGVGLGGSISFPIGKQREKMDVLTRLSVQLKRRSDSTVIWEGRAESVARDGSPNAHPEAAVARLAQAMFQGFPGRSGEIITVK
;
A
#
# COMPACT_ATOMS: atom_id res chain seq x y z
N MET A 1 21.08 58.00 -12.99
CA MET A 1 20.77 56.69 -13.64
C MET A 1 21.04 55.47 -12.74
N ALA A 2 20.87 55.55 -11.40
CA ALA A 2 21.18 54.44 -10.48
C ALA A 2 19.95 53.90 -9.73
N ALA A 3 18.77 54.47 -9.87
CA ALA A 3 17.58 54.10 -9.10
C ALA A 3 16.72 52.99 -9.75
N THR A 4 16.84 52.74 -11.03
CA THR A 4 16.04 51.76 -11.77
C THR A 4 16.54 50.33 -11.66
N SER A 5 17.80 50.11 -11.24
CA SER A 5 18.41 48.76 -11.11
C SER A 5 18.03 48.03 -9.84
N LEU A 6 17.62 48.72 -8.77
CA LEU A 6 17.27 48.12 -7.47
C LEU A 6 15.85 47.53 -7.47
N PHE A 7 14.91 48.14 -8.20
CA PHE A 7 13.54 47.63 -8.29
C PHE A 7 13.42 46.34 -9.11
N ALA A 8 14.26 46.19 -10.16
CA ALA A 8 14.26 44.99 -10.98
C ALA A 8 14.80 43.75 -10.25
N LYS A 9 15.75 43.91 -9.32
CA LYS A 9 16.31 42.79 -8.52
C LYS A 9 15.36 42.33 -7.43
N SER A 10 14.56 43.21 -6.85
CA SER A 10 13.58 42.86 -5.82
C SER A 10 12.38 42.08 -6.38
N LEU A 11 12.00 42.33 -7.64
CA LEU A 11 10.87 41.67 -8.30
C LEU A 11 11.22 40.21 -8.70
N LEU A 12 12.49 39.93 -9.05
CA LEU A 12 12.93 38.57 -9.41
C LEU A 12 13.07 37.66 -8.20
N MET A 13 13.30 38.17 -7.00
CA MET A 13 13.47 37.39 -5.80
C MET A 13 12.13 36.96 -5.15
N GLY A 14 11.04 37.68 -5.46
CA GLY A 14 9.70 37.38 -4.97
C GLY A 14 9.00 36.20 -5.70
N THR A 15 9.38 35.93 -6.95
CA THR A 15 8.73 34.91 -7.78
C THR A 15 9.27 33.50 -7.54
N ALA A 16 10.43 33.34 -6.92
CA ALA A 16 11.06 32.05 -6.67
C ALA A 16 10.49 31.31 -5.45
N LEU A 17 9.75 32.00 -4.55
CA LEU A 17 9.22 31.38 -3.33
C LEU A 17 7.83 30.72 -3.49
N ALA A 18 7.15 30.93 -4.63
CA ALA A 18 5.78 30.44 -4.81
C ALA A 18 5.66 28.99 -5.33
N LEU A 19 6.78 28.32 -5.66
CA LEU A 19 6.78 26.95 -6.18
C LEU A 19 7.00 25.83 -5.13
N ALA A 20 7.13 26.18 -3.86
CA ALA A 20 7.42 25.20 -2.80
C ALA A 20 6.15 24.52 -2.18
N GLY A 21 4.96 24.73 -2.74
CA GLY A 21 3.68 24.40 -2.08
C GLY A 21 3.00 23.08 -2.41
N CYS A 22 3.57 22.22 -3.25
CA CYS A 22 2.94 20.93 -3.58
C CYS A 22 3.83 19.73 -3.22
N ALA A 23 4.30 19.65 -1.99
CA ALA A 23 4.77 18.38 -1.47
C ALA A 23 3.52 17.52 -1.19
N SER A 24 3.13 16.68 -2.14
CA SER A 24 2.16 15.61 -1.87
C SER A 24 2.74 14.76 -0.76
N GLN A 25 2.14 14.85 0.45
CA GLN A 25 2.57 14.02 1.56
C GLN A 25 2.30 12.56 1.18
N ASN A 26 3.36 11.82 0.91
CA ASN A 26 3.26 10.39 0.71
C ASN A 26 2.71 9.74 1.99
N PRO A 27 1.76 8.80 1.87
CA PRO A 27 1.30 8.06 3.03
C PRO A 27 2.47 7.33 3.69
N GLU A 28 2.49 7.32 5.01
CA GLU A 28 3.47 6.55 5.76
C GLU A 28 3.31 5.06 5.48
N SER A 29 4.44 4.38 5.32
CA SER A 29 4.53 2.93 5.15
C SER A 29 5.09 2.31 6.42
N ARG A 30 4.31 1.43 7.07
CA ARG A 30 4.77 0.64 8.21
C ARG A 30 5.36 -0.65 7.68
N VAL A 31 6.59 -0.96 8.07
CA VAL A 31 7.34 -2.13 7.60
C VAL A 31 7.81 -2.97 8.77
N THR A 32 7.64 -4.28 8.67
CA THR A 32 8.20 -5.27 9.59
C THR A 32 8.94 -6.33 8.78
N ARG A 33 10.10 -6.76 9.27
CA ARG A 33 10.95 -7.75 8.59
C ARG A 33 11.41 -8.81 9.58
N PHE A 34 11.55 -10.04 9.07
CA PHE A 34 12.10 -11.17 9.81
C PHE A 34 13.10 -11.92 8.93
N HIS A 35 14.17 -12.41 9.51
CA HIS A 35 15.17 -13.23 8.82
C HIS A 35 15.92 -14.10 9.82
N LEU A 36 16.61 -15.12 9.30
CA LEU A 36 17.34 -16.10 10.10
C LEU A 36 18.66 -15.58 10.69
N GLY A 37 19.03 -14.33 10.42
CA GLY A 37 20.30 -13.74 10.87
C GLY A 37 21.52 -14.15 10.06
N GLN A 38 21.36 -14.99 9.04
CA GLN A 38 22.42 -15.38 8.13
C GLN A 38 22.53 -14.39 6.95
N PRO A 39 23.72 -14.21 6.37
CA PRO A 39 23.87 -13.45 5.14
C PRO A 39 23.00 -14.03 4.02
N ILE A 40 22.30 -13.17 3.31
CA ILE A 40 21.46 -13.55 2.15
C ILE A 40 22.24 -13.17 0.90
N ALA A 41 22.83 -14.17 0.24
CA ALA A 41 23.55 -13.95 -1.01
C ALA A 41 22.55 -13.73 -2.16
N PRO A 42 22.81 -12.75 -3.04
CA PRO A 42 22.06 -12.63 -4.30
C PRO A 42 22.22 -13.89 -5.16
N GLY A 43 21.12 -14.26 -5.83
CA GLY A 43 21.06 -15.42 -6.71
C GLY A 43 19.93 -15.25 -7.74
N GLU A 44 19.65 -16.27 -8.52
CA GLU A 44 18.52 -16.28 -9.44
C GLU A 44 17.18 -16.39 -8.65
N LEU A 45 16.29 -15.46 -8.91
CA LEU A 45 15.04 -15.29 -8.21
C LEU A 45 13.84 -15.35 -9.15
N ALA A 46 12.83 -16.12 -8.79
CA ALA A 46 11.48 -16.03 -9.34
C ALA A 46 10.53 -15.35 -8.36
N VAL A 47 9.64 -14.49 -8.87
CA VAL A 47 8.54 -13.92 -8.08
C VAL A 47 7.28 -14.71 -8.37
N GLU A 48 6.69 -15.31 -7.36
CA GLU A 48 5.51 -16.15 -7.47
C GLU A 48 4.38 -15.64 -6.55
N PRO A 49 3.11 -15.79 -6.95
CA PRO A 49 1.99 -15.44 -6.06
C PRO A 49 1.89 -16.45 -4.91
N ARG A 50 1.34 -15.99 -3.77
CA ARG A 50 1.00 -16.91 -2.67
C ARG A 50 -0.06 -17.92 -3.09
N ASP A 51 -1.07 -17.48 -3.87
CA ASP A 51 -2.06 -18.34 -4.50
C ASP A 51 -1.62 -18.65 -5.94
N PRO A 52 -1.22 -19.90 -6.24
CA PRO A 52 -0.73 -20.28 -7.57
C PRO A 52 -1.73 -20.01 -8.71
N THR A 53 -3.03 -19.93 -8.42
CA THR A 53 -4.06 -19.65 -9.44
C THR A 53 -3.92 -18.26 -10.05
N LEU A 54 -3.31 -17.32 -9.31
CA LEU A 54 -3.07 -15.94 -9.73
C LEU A 54 -1.81 -15.77 -10.62
N SER A 55 -1.09 -16.84 -10.92
CA SER A 55 0.17 -16.76 -11.68
C SER A 55 0.04 -16.12 -13.08
N LYS A 56 -1.14 -16.23 -13.69
CA LYS A 56 -1.46 -15.64 -15.00
C LYS A 56 -2.27 -14.35 -14.89
N ASP A 57 -2.60 -13.91 -13.69
CA ASP A 57 -3.35 -12.68 -13.46
C ASP A 57 -2.50 -11.45 -13.81
N LEU A 58 -3.07 -10.51 -14.59
CA LEU A 58 -2.35 -9.32 -15.06
C LEU A 58 -1.99 -8.36 -13.93
N GLU A 59 -2.86 -8.26 -12.92
CA GLU A 59 -2.61 -7.44 -11.75
C GLU A 59 -1.43 -8.00 -10.96
N PHE A 60 -1.41 -9.31 -10.71
CA PHE A 60 -0.28 -9.97 -10.07
C PHE A 60 1.02 -9.79 -10.86
N GLN A 61 0.99 -9.95 -12.19
CA GLN A 61 2.17 -9.76 -13.03
C GLN A 61 2.73 -8.32 -12.95
N ALA A 62 1.87 -7.30 -12.80
CA ALA A 62 2.32 -5.94 -12.57
C ALA A 62 3.04 -5.82 -11.22
N TYR A 63 2.50 -6.40 -10.16
CA TYR A 63 3.12 -6.41 -8.84
C TYR A 63 4.42 -7.21 -8.80
N ALA A 64 4.46 -8.36 -9.47
CA ALA A 64 5.66 -9.18 -9.57
C ALA A 64 6.83 -8.42 -10.21
N ARG A 65 6.57 -7.63 -11.26
CA ARG A 65 7.60 -6.77 -11.88
C ARG A 65 8.15 -5.72 -10.91
N ILE A 66 7.29 -5.13 -10.09
CA ILE A 66 7.69 -4.15 -9.07
C ILE A 66 8.62 -4.81 -8.04
N VAL A 67 8.21 -5.96 -7.49
CA VAL A 67 9.00 -6.70 -6.50
C VAL A 67 10.32 -7.19 -7.12
N GLN A 68 10.29 -7.72 -8.35
CA GLN A 68 11.49 -8.15 -9.06
C GLN A 68 12.47 -7.00 -9.28
N ALA A 69 11.99 -5.79 -9.59
CA ALA A 69 12.84 -4.63 -9.77
C ALA A 69 13.55 -4.23 -8.45
N GLU A 70 12.88 -4.32 -7.31
CA GLU A 70 13.51 -4.05 -6.01
C GLU A 70 14.58 -5.10 -5.67
N PHE A 71 14.31 -6.38 -5.88
CA PHE A 71 15.33 -7.42 -5.75
C PHE A 71 16.50 -7.23 -6.72
N GLY A 72 16.23 -6.77 -7.95
CA GLY A 72 17.26 -6.44 -8.92
C GLY A 72 18.22 -5.34 -8.44
N ARG A 73 17.70 -4.32 -7.72
CA ARG A 73 18.53 -3.28 -7.09
C ARG A 73 19.46 -3.82 -5.99
N LEU A 74 19.09 -4.94 -5.39
CA LEU A 74 19.88 -5.64 -4.38
C LEU A 74 20.86 -6.67 -5.00
N GLY A 75 20.90 -6.78 -6.33
CA GLY A 75 21.80 -7.68 -7.06
C GLY A 75 21.22 -9.06 -7.36
N PHE A 76 19.94 -9.33 -7.06
CA PHE A 76 19.31 -10.60 -7.46
C PHE A 76 18.99 -10.60 -8.94
N GLY A 77 19.32 -11.69 -9.63
CA GLY A 77 18.96 -11.90 -11.04
C GLY A 77 17.53 -12.39 -11.20
N ALA A 78 16.84 -11.94 -12.26
CA ALA A 78 15.59 -12.58 -12.65
C ALA A 78 15.87 -13.97 -13.23
N ALA A 79 15.22 -15.01 -12.70
CA ALA A 79 15.38 -16.35 -13.20
C ALA A 79 14.82 -16.47 -14.63
N PRO A 80 15.59 -17.01 -15.60
CA PRO A 80 15.10 -17.23 -16.95
C PRO A 80 14.01 -18.30 -17.02
N ASP A 81 14.04 -19.25 -16.08
CA ASP A 81 13.03 -20.28 -15.88
C ASP A 81 12.50 -20.19 -14.43
N LEU A 82 11.25 -19.75 -14.29
CA LEU A 82 10.63 -19.57 -12.99
C LEU A 82 10.61 -20.85 -12.14
N THR A 83 10.55 -22.01 -12.79
CA THR A 83 10.46 -23.32 -12.10
C THR A 83 11.82 -23.82 -11.59
N ARG A 84 12.92 -23.26 -12.10
CA ARG A 84 14.31 -23.67 -11.80
C ARG A 84 15.11 -22.66 -11.01
N SER A 85 14.49 -21.52 -10.62
CA SER A 85 15.17 -20.51 -9.83
C SER A 85 15.67 -21.11 -8.49
N GLU A 86 16.81 -20.65 -8.04
CA GLU A 86 17.37 -21.02 -6.73
C GLU A 86 16.50 -20.46 -5.60
N LEU A 87 16.04 -19.24 -5.77
CA LEU A 87 15.24 -18.51 -4.80
C LEU A 87 13.83 -18.21 -5.35
N VAL A 88 12.88 -18.12 -4.46
CA VAL A 88 11.49 -17.74 -4.76
C VAL A 88 11.04 -16.65 -3.83
N ALA A 89 10.56 -15.53 -4.37
CA ALA A 89 9.87 -14.49 -3.64
C ALA A 89 8.35 -14.72 -3.73
N VAL A 90 7.78 -15.38 -2.74
CA VAL A 90 6.33 -15.57 -2.64
C VAL A 90 5.70 -14.28 -2.22
N THR A 91 4.92 -13.68 -3.12
CA THR A 91 4.36 -12.33 -2.98
C THR A 91 2.84 -12.36 -2.86
N GLU A 92 2.33 -11.55 -1.95
CA GLU A 92 0.89 -11.37 -1.74
C GLU A 92 0.59 -9.87 -1.55
N VAL A 93 -0.42 -9.38 -2.25
CA VAL A 93 -0.97 -8.04 -2.09
C VAL A 93 -2.41 -8.16 -1.65
N SER A 94 -2.79 -7.44 -0.60
CA SER A 94 -4.18 -7.33 -0.17
C SER A 94 -4.58 -5.87 -0.03
N ARG A 95 -5.84 -5.58 -0.40
CA ARG A 95 -6.42 -4.24 -0.30
C ARG A 95 -7.76 -4.32 0.40
N SER A 96 -7.98 -3.41 1.33
CA SER A 96 -9.26 -3.30 2.05
C SER A 96 -9.68 -1.85 2.18
N TYR A 97 -10.98 -1.62 2.11
CA TYR A 97 -11.60 -0.29 2.21
C TYR A 97 -12.20 -0.13 3.60
N ARG A 98 -12.06 1.06 4.18
CA ARG A 98 -12.65 1.41 5.48
C ARG A 98 -13.11 2.87 5.48
N PRO A 99 -14.13 3.23 6.25
CA PRO A 99 -14.50 4.63 6.45
C PRO A 99 -13.33 5.45 6.99
N THR A 100 -13.13 6.65 6.46
CA THR A 100 -12.05 7.56 6.90
C THR A 100 -12.22 7.91 8.37
N GLY A 101 -11.13 7.82 9.14
CA GLY A 101 -11.12 8.15 10.58
C GLY A 101 -11.27 6.95 11.52
N GLN A 102 -11.47 5.73 11.02
CA GLN A 102 -11.38 4.52 11.84
C GLN A 102 -9.92 4.11 12.01
N SER A 103 -9.43 4.13 13.24
CA SER A 103 -8.09 3.62 13.58
C SER A 103 -8.02 2.09 13.42
N SER A 104 -6.84 1.58 13.07
CA SER A 104 -6.57 0.15 12.81
C SER A 104 -6.75 -0.80 14.01
N GLY A 105 -7.46 -0.39 15.05
CA GLY A 105 -7.62 -1.17 16.30
C GLY A 105 -8.78 -2.15 16.33
N SER A 106 -9.73 -2.10 15.39
CA SER A 106 -10.82 -3.06 15.34
C SER A 106 -10.89 -3.69 13.94
N SER A 107 -10.47 -4.94 13.86
CA SER A 107 -10.70 -5.80 12.71
C SER A 107 -12.20 -6.12 12.62
N MET A 108 -12.98 -5.22 12.05
CA MET A 108 -14.32 -5.56 11.59
C MET A 108 -14.15 -6.16 10.19
N SER A 109 -13.98 -7.46 10.13
CA SER A 109 -14.12 -8.23 8.91
C SER A 109 -15.59 -8.16 8.49
N ILE A 110 -15.90 -7.29 7.52
CA ILE A 110 -17.18 -7.39 6.82
C ILE A 110 -17.04 -8.59 5.88
N GLY A 111 -17.37 -9.76 6.42
CA GLY A 111 -17.63 -10.93 5.60
C GLY A 111 -18.88 -10.63 4.77
N LEU A 112 -18.74 -10.58 3.44
CA LEU A 112 -19.86 -10.68 2.50
C LEU A 112 -20.43 -12.11 2.59
N GLY A 113 -21.11 -12.39 3.72
CA GLY A 113 -21.94 -13.55 3.88
C GLY A 113 -23.39 -13.11 3.74
N GLY A 114 -24.00 -13.38 2.60
CA GLY A 114 -25.43 -13.26 2.44
C GLY A 114 -26.14 -14.20 3.41
N SER A 115 -27.02 -13.70 4.25
CA SER A 115 -28.08 -14.49 4.86
C SER A 115 -29.40 -13.74 4.74
N SER A 116 -30.24 -14.26 3.87
CA SER A 116 -31.68 -14.05 3.82
C SER A 116 -32.34 -14.68 5.07
N GLY A 117 -33.30 -13.97 5.65
CA GLY A 117 -34.20 -14.49 6.67
C GLY A 117 -34.71 -13.33 7.50
N GLY A 118 -35.88 -12.81 7.29
CA GLY A 118 -37.15 -13.38 7.65
C GLY A 118 -37.72 -12.70 8.87
N GLY A 119 -38.75 -11.82 8.67
CA GLY A 119 -39.91 -11.77 9.55
C GLY A 119 -39.82 -11.02 10.88
N GLY A 120 -40.70 -10.01 11.05
CA GLY A 120 -41.04 -9.53 12.37
C GLY A 120 -41.81 -8.20 12.37
N TRP A 121 -43.10 -8.24 12.22
CA TRP A 121 -44.06 -7.15 12.45
C TRP A 121 -44.18 -6.87 13.94
N HIS A 122 -44.25 -5.57 14.30
CA HIS A 122 -45.04 -4.91 15.36
C HIS A 122 -44.60 -3.45 15.39
N GLY A 123 -45.38 -2.44 15.17
CA GLY A 123 -46.68 -2.06 15.72
C GLY A 123 -46.48 -1.08 16.86
N GLY A 124 -46.72 0.23 16.65
CA GLY A 124 -46.76 1.21 17.75
C GLY A 124 -46.69 2.65 17.25
N GLY A 125 -47.85 3.32 17.18
CA GLY A 125 -48.03 4.69 16.71
C GLY A 125 -47.53 5.74 17.69
N GLY A 126 -47.15 6.89 17.15
CA GLY A 126 -46.88 8.13 17.87
C GLY A 126 -46.92 9.31 16.93
N VAL A 127 -48.03 10.07 16.92
CA VAL A 127 -48.21 11.34 16.21
C VAL A 127 -47.38 12.40 16.88
N GLY A 128 -46.39 12.96 16.19
CA GLY A 128 -45.63 14.13 16.62
C GLY A 128 -45.49 15.11 15.46
N LEU A 129 -46.18 16.22 15.58
CA LEU A 129 -46.24 17.35 14.66
C LEU A 129 -44.88 18.07 14.54
N GLY A 130 -44.50 18.43 13.32
CA GLY A 130 -43.65 19.58 13.05
C GLY A 130 -42.13 19.36 13.16
N GLY A 131 -41.55 18.55 12.27
CA GLY A 131 -40.14 18.58 12.00
C GLY A 131 -39.94 18.77 10.49
N SER A 132 -39.33 19.88 10.10
CA SER A 132 -38.85 20.07 8.72
C SER A 132 -37.89 18.93 8.42
N ILE A 133 -38.34 18.00 7.57
CA ILE A 133 -37.50 16.92 7.07
C ILE A 133 -36.54 17.57 6.06
N SER A 134 -35.40 18.05 6.53
CA SER A 134 -34.27 18.38 5.67
C SER A 134 -33.78 17.08 5.07
N PHE A 135 -34.24 16.73 3.89
CA PHE A 135 -33.59 15.72 3.09
C PHE A 135 -32.20 16.24 2.75
N PRO A 136 -31.10 15.62 3.19
CA PRO A 136 -29.80 15.97 2.66
C PRO A 136 -29.79 15.55 1.19
N ILE A 137 -30.10 16.50 0.31
CA ILE A 137 -29.93 16.36 -1.13
C ILE A 137 -28.44 16.45 -1.40
N GLY A 138 -27.80 15.32 -1.34
CA GLY A 138 -26.38 15.14 -1.61
C GLY A 138 -25.94 13.87 -0.93
N LYS A 139 -25.79 12.78 -1.70
CA LYS A 139 -25.02 11.63 -1.24
C LYS A 139 -23.61 12.14 -0.99
N GLN A 140 -23.30 12.57 0.24
CA GLN A 140 -21.91 12.66 0.67
C GLN A 140 -21.38 11.24 0.49
N ARG A 141 -20.59 11.02 -0.56
CA ARG A 141 -19.82 9.78 -0.70
C ARG A 141 -19.00 9.70 0.59
N GLU A 142 -19.30 8.70 1.39
CA GLU A 142 -18.51 8.43 2.59
C GLU A 142 -17.05 8.39 2.14
N LYS A 143 -16.24 9.21 2.80
CA LYS A 143 -14.81 9.23 2.51
C LYS A 143 -14.24 7.90 2.97
N MET A 144 -13.67 7.16 2.06
CA MET A 144 -13.06 5.86 2.33
C MET A 144 -11.54 5.98 2.30
N ASP A 145 -10.91 5.20 3.14
CA ASP A 145 -9.47 4.96 3.10
C ASP A 145 -9.21 3.55 2.56
N VAL A 146 -8.15 3.42 1.77
CA VAL A 146 -7.66 2.15 1.25
C VAL A 146 -6.44 1.75 2.05
N LEU A 147 -6.52 0.64 2.76
CA LEU A 147 -5.38 -0.03 3.36
C LEU A 147 -4.81 -1.01 2.35
N THR A 148 -3.57 -0.79 1.92
CA THR A 148 -2.83 -1.70 1.06
C THR A 148 -1.75 -2.39 1.89
N ARG A 149 -1.64 -3.71 1.76
CA ARG A 149 -0.60 -4.54 2.37
C ARG A 149 0.16 -5.30 1.30
N LEU A 150 1.47 -5.33 1.45
CA LEU A 150 2.39 -6.15 0.65
C LEU A 150 3.11 -7.10 1.60
N SER A 151 3.09 -8.40 1.29
CA SER A 151 3.85 -9.44 1.98
C SER A 151 4.76 -10.14 0.97
N VAL A 152 6.03 -10.31 1.31
CA VAL A 152 7.01 -10.99 0.49
C VAL A 152 7.78 -11.97 1.37
N GLN A 153 7.80 -13.25 1.00
CA GLN A 153 8.61 -14.29 1.63
C GLN A 153 9.68 -14.77 0.66
N LEU A 154 10.95 -14.53 0.98
CA LEU A 154 12.06 -15.09 0.23
C LEU A 154 12.38 -16.49 0.74
N LYS A 155 12.28 -17.47 -0.15
CA LYS A 155 12.48 -18.90 0.15
C LYS A 155 13.58 -19.50 -0.72
N ARG A 156 14.29 -20.48 -0.18
CA ARG A 156 15.06 -21.40 -1.00
C ARG A 156 14.10 -22.40 -1.67
N ARG A 157 14.23 -22.60 -2.97
CA ARG A 157 13.36 -23.55 -3.70
C ARG A 157 13.63 -24.99 -3.31
N SER A 158 14.89 -25.34 -3.02
CA SER A 158 15.32 -26.73 -2.73
C SER A 158 14.62 -27.34 -1.54
N ASP A 159 14.40 -26.57 -0.48
CA ASP A 159 13.87 -27.04 0.81
C ASP A 159 12.68 -26.21 1.32
N SER A 160 12.24 -25.23 0.53
CA SER A 160 11.16 -24.30 0.89
C SER A 160 11.40 -23.48 2.16
N THR A 161 12.64 -23.43 2.65
CA THR A 161 12.99 -22.67 3.86
C THR A 161 12.82 -21.17 3.60
N VAL A 162 12.01 -20.52 4.44
CA VAL A 162 11.90 -19.05 4.44
C VAL A 162 13.15 -18.46 5.08
N ILE A 163 13.96 -17.74 4.31
CA ILE A 163 15.19 -17.11 4.76
C ILE A 163 15.00 -15.65 5.13
N TRP A 164 14.00 -14.99 4.56
CA TRP A 164 13.60 -13.62 4.86
C TRP A 164 12.10 -13.42 4.60
N GLU A 165 11.48 -12.59 5.39
CA GLU A 165 10.09 -12.17 5.24
C GLU A 165 9.96 -10.69 5.50
N GLY A 166 9.27 -9.98 4.60
CA GLY A 166 8.91 -8.58 4.74
C GLY A 166 7.39 -8.39 4.66
N ARG A 167 6.86 -7.51 5.50
CA ARG A 167 5.48 -7.04 5.46
C ARG A 167 5.47 -5.53 5.51
N ALA A 168 4.75 -4.92 4.58
CA ALA A 168 4.57 -3.48 4.55
C ALA A 168 3.10 -3.13 4.37
N GLU A 169 2.65 -2.07 5.05
CA GLU A 169 1.29 -1.57 4.92
C GLU A 169 1.25 -0.05 4.89
N SER A 170 0.32 0.51 4.15
CA SER A 170 0.03 1.93 4.14
C SER A 170 -1.45 2.19 3.92
N VAL A 171 -1.88 3.38 4.36
CA VAL A 171 -3.26 3.84 4.21
C VAL A 171 -3.26 5.08 3.33
N ALA A 172 -4.08 5.08 2.30
CA ALA A 172 -4.27 6.23 1.44
C ALA A 172 -5.76 6.50 1.26
N ARG A 173 -6.11 7.77 1.04
CA ARG A 173 -7.50 8.14 0.74
C ARG A 173 -7.92 7.57 -0.60
N ASP A 174 -9.09 6.94 -0.66
CA ASP A 174 -9.67 6.42 -1.89
C ASP A 174 -9.81 7.54 -2.94
N GLY A 175 -9.53 7.20 -4.20
CA GLY A 175 -9.49 8.15 -5.30
C GLY A 175 -8.26 9.07 -5.33
N SER A 176 -7.36 9.00 -4.37
CA SER A 176 -6.08 9.73 -4.44
C SER A 176 -5.06 9.00 -5.32
N PRO A 177 -4.08 9.70 -5.93
CA PRO A 177 -2.99 9.04 -6.67
C PRO A 177 -2.24 7.99 -5.83
N ASN A 178 -2.13 8.22 -4.54
CA ASN A 178 -1.45 7.32 -3.60
C ASN A 178 -2.24 6.02 -3.31
N ALA A 179 -3.55 5.99 -3.58
CA ALA A 179 -4.39 4.81 -3.46
C ALA A 179 -4.38 3.95 -4.73
N HIS A 180 -3.77 4.42 -5.83
CA HIS A 180 -3.66 3.63 -7.06
C HIS A 180 -2.87 2.34 -6.78
N PRO A 181 -3.34 1.16 -7.22
CA PRO A 181 -2.77 -0.14 -6.83
C PRO A 181 -1.26 -0.24 -7.04
N GLU A 182 -0.80 -0.02 -8.26
CA GLU A 182 0.63 -0.12 -8.60
C GLU A 182 1.48 0.91 -7.85
N ALA A 183 0.99 2.15 -7.72
CA ALA A 183 1.71 3.20 -6.99
C ALA A 183 1.85 2.86 -5.49
N ALA A 184 0.80 2.31 -4.88
CA ALA A 184 0.84 1.85 -3.50
C ALA A 184 1.81 0.68 -3.30
N VAL A 185 1.76 -0.33 -4.19
CA VAL A 185 2.66 -1.49 -4.13
C VAL A 185 4.11 -1.08 -4.36
N ALA A 186 4.39 -0.19 -5.33
CA ALA A 186 5.75 0.31 -5.59
C ALA A 186 6.34 1.01 -4.37
N ARG A 187 5.57 1.89 -3.73
CA ARG A 187 6.00 2.58 -2.51
C ARG A 187 6.23 1.61 -1.36
N LEU A 188 5.32 0.63 -1.16
CA LEU A 188 5.48 -0.39 -0.11
C LEU A 188 6.70 -1.28 -0.36
N ALA A 189 6.94 -1.68 -1.60
CA ALA A 189 8.13 -2.45 -1.97
C ALA A 189 9.39 -1.64 -1.69
N GLN A 190 9.48 -0.41 -2.17
CA GLN A 190 10.62 0.46 -1.90
C GLN A 190 10.91 0.61 -0.39
N ALA A 191 9.86 0.88 0.40
CA ALA A 191 10.00 0.99 1.86
C ALA A 191 10.45 -0.34 2.50
N MET A 192 9.90 -1.46 2.03
CA MET A 192 10.21 -2.80 2.53
C MET A 192 11.66 -3.19 2.29
N PHE A 193 12.22 -2.86 1.12
CA PHE A 193 13.58 -3.24 0.73
C PHE A 193 14.64 -2.21 1.13
N GLN A 194 14.25 -1.04 1.61
CA GLN A 194 15.19 -0.02 2.07
C GLN A 194 16.04 -0.57 3.24
N GLY A 195 17.38 -0.66 3.04
CA GLY A 195 18.30 -1.21 4.02
C GLY A 195 18.16 -2.72 4.26
N PHE A 196 17.76 -3.47 3.21
CA PHE A 196 17.69 -4.94 3.23
C PHE A 196 18.97 -5.59 3.78
N PRO A 197 18.88 -6.66 4.59
CA PRO A 197 17.68 -7.34 5.08
C PRO A 197 16.99 -6.64 6.26
N GLY A 198 17.55 -5.59 6.82
CA GLY A 198 17.03 -4.83 7.96
C GLY A 198 17.34 -5.50 9.30
N ARG A 199 16.69 -5.03 10.37
CA ARG A 199 16.70 -5.69 11.68
C ARG A 199 15.51 -6.61 11.81
N SER A 200 15.76 -7.85 12.22
CA SER A 200 14.69 -8.84 12.39
C SER A 200 13.80 -8.47 13.58
N GLY A 201 12.47 -8.46 13.37
CA GLY A 201 11.46 -8.15 14.38
C GLY A 201 11.22 -6.65 14.62
N GLU A 202 11.97 -5.75 13.97
CA GLU A 202 11.77 -4.30 14.11
C GLU A 202 10.62 -3.80 13.24
N ILE A 203 9.82 -2.89 13.79
CA ILE A 203 8.79 -2.15 13.05
C ILE A 203 9.34 -0.77 12.76
N ILE A 204 9.44 -0.42 11.49
CA ILE A 204 9.87 0.92 11.05
C ILE A 204 8.75 1.63 10.30
N THR A 205 8.75 2.96 10.37
CA THR A 205 7.86 3.82 9.58
C THR A 205 8.69 4.60 8.57
N VAL A 206 8.34 4.46 7.29
CA VAL A 206 9.00 5.13 6.16
C VAL A 206 8.03 6.13 5.55
N LYS A 207 8.50 7.36 5.29
CA LYS A 207 7.73 8.45 4.64
C LYS A 207 8.07 8.58 3.16
#